data_5127df75277ea6dcac9255bf1a55045b
#
_entry.id   5127df75277ea6dcac9255bf1a55045b
#
_cell.length_a   1.000
_cell.length_b   1.000
_cell.length_c   1.000
_cell.angle_alpha   90.00
_cell.angle_beta   90.00
_cell.angle_gamma   90.00
#
_symmetry.space_group_name_H-M   'P 1'
#
loop_
_entity.id
_entity.type
_entity.pdbx_description
1 polymer ?
#
loop_
_entity_poly.entity_id
_entity_poly.type
_entity_poly.pdbx_seq_one_letter_code
_entity_poly.pdbx_strand_id
1 'polypeptide(L)'
;MRSSIFVLFFVFFQQIWSQEIVPSIQDSLSVNANIFTLEKDSIQALPAANKNITLDSLGLLKKNKKLPPEKPKKERYIPYVKSMVEVSVSDYKIMSLDGTEKSVDTTLSIENEYSFNFLRKDYFEYLPLPNMGEGYNKIGYNFYDEPLTPQMGARVKHFGYFEKEDVFYYEVPSPYSELFFKSTFQQGQNLDATLAVNTSPKFNVAVSFKGFRSLGDYNSSLSRSRQFRMSAQYQTYNQRYRLRLHQTTQSLENEVNGGLVNDAVYFFENAPNYVRADQSGVPILDDNGEEQFDFYDGFLKRSLLSTQIRARNDLSGKRYFMDHRYQMFPIAKDTTAYKMEVGYQLSYETKKYSYVNDRPNSYFFETYDTSSVQDSTNYSTLENKLYARYEDRLLGELQLDLFHYNWNYALGENDYQKDSVLPTSIQASQLAAQVKWSKILFGTAIKAKG
;
A
#
# COMPACT_ATOMS: atom_id res chain seq x y z
N MET A 1 -9.20 29.11 -16.90
CA MET A 1 -9.98 27.94 -17.36
C MET A 1 -9.20 26.59 -17.34
N ARG A 2 -7.96 26.51 -16.87
CA ARG A 2 -7.20 25.24 -16.77
C ARG A 2 -7.11 24.65 -15.35
N SER A 3 -7.51 25.37 -14.33
CA SER A 3 -7.50 24.92 -12.94
C SER A 3 -8.78 24.17 -12.51
N SER A 4 -9.88 24.34 -13.23
CA SER A 4 -11.17 23.73 -12.88
C SER A 4 -11.31 22.26 -13.27
N ILE A 5 -10.46 21.77 -14.19
CA ILE A 5 -10.50 20.37 -14.66
C ILE A 5 -9.88 19.42 -13.61
N PHE A 6 -8.92 19.89 -12.82
CA PHE A 6 -8.25 19.08 -11.80
C PHE A 6 -9.16 18.81 -10.57
N VAL A 7 -10.01 19.76 -10.21
CA VAL A 7 -10.97 19.61 -9.11
C VAL A 7 -12.14 18.72 -9.51
N LEU A 8 -12.58 18.78 -10.79
CA LEU A 8 -13.66 17.93 -11.31
C LEU A 8 -13.26 16.45 -11.40
N PHE A 9 -12.00 16.14 -11.67
CA PHE A 9 -11.51 14.76 -11.69
C PHE A 9 -11.49 14.12 -10.28
N PHE A 10 -11.26 14.93 -9.26
CA PHE A 10 -11.26 14.47 -7.86
C PHE A 10 -12.67 14.23 -7.31
N VAL A 11 -13.66 15.04 -7.73
CA VAL A 11 -15.05 14.92 -7.29
C VAL A 11 -15.78 13.77 -8.00
N PHE A 12 -15.46 13.51 -9.28
CA PHE A 12 -16.09 12.42 -10.04
C PHE A 12 -15.70 11.02 -9.52
N PHE A 13 -14.50 10.88 -8.96
CA PHE A 13 -14.04 9.61 -8.40
C PHE A 13 -14.68 9.29 -7.03
N GLN A 14 -15.16 10.30 -6.28
CA GLN A 14 -15.86 10.07 -5.02
C GLN A 14 -17.30 9.55 -5.21
N GLN A 15 -17.95 9.86 -6.31
CA GLN A 15 -19.34 9.42 -6.55
C GLN A 15 -19.46 7.96 -7.03
N ILE A 16 -18.40 7.38 -7.59
CA ILE A 16 -18.44 5.99 -8.07
C ILE A 16 -18.31 4.97 -6.93
N TRP A 17 -17.88 5.38 -5.73
CA TRP A 17 -17.59 4.48 -4.61
C TRP A 17 -18.61 4.48 -3.48
N SER A 18 -19.74 5.21 -3.61
CA SER A 18 -20.79 5.22 -2.58
C SER A 18 -21.88 4.15 -2.79
N GLN A 19 -21.76 3.29 -3.81
CA GLN A 19 -22.64 2.14 -3.96
C GLN A 19 -21.98 0.91 -3.36
N GLU A 20 -22.51 0.44 -2.24
CA GLU A 20 -22.27 -0.90 -1.70
C GLU A 20 -22.74 -1.93 -2.73
N ILE A 21 -21.79 -2.45 -3.52
CA ILE A 21 -22.02 -3.66 -4.29
C ILE A 21 -21.59 -4.81 -3.38
N VAL A 22 -22.56 -5.47 -2.77
CA VAL A 22 -22.40 -6.79 -2.20
C VAL A 22 -22.59 -7.79 -3.34
N PRO A 23 -21.56 -8.47 -3.84
CA PRO A 23 -21.77 -9.65 -4.66
C PRO A 23 -21.73 -10.88 -3.75
N SER A 24 -22.86 -11.53 -3.60
CA SER A 24 -22.91 -12.94 -3.23
C SER A 24 -22.28 -13.73 -4.38
N ILE A 25 -21.05 -14.16 -4.19
CA ILE A 25 -20.42 -15.13 -5.10
C ILE A 25 -20.59 -16.50 -4.44
N GLN A 26 -21.66 -17.15 -4.78
CA GLN A 26 -21.77 -18.61 -4.83
C GLN A 26 -21.93 -18.97 -6.31
N ASP A 27 -21.12 -19.95 -6.71
CA ASP A 27 -21.20 -20.82 -7.88
C ASP A 27 -20.49 -20.45 -9.18
N SER A 28 -19.70 -21.46 -9.54
CA SER A 28 -19.28 -21.92 -10.88
C SER A 28 -18.15 -21.18 -11.59
N LEU A 29 -16.94 -21.65 -11.35
CA LEU A 29 -15.85 -21.59 -12.31
C LEU A 29 -15.83 -22.85 -13.17
N SER A 30 -16.47 -22.79 -14.33
CA SER A 30 -16.12 -23.61 -15.47
C SER A 30 -15.33 -22.75 -16.45
N VAL A 31 -14.03 -22.91 -16.45
CA VAL A 31 -13.13 -22.22 -17.41
C VAL A 31 -13.14 -23.01 -18.71
N ASN A 32 -13.85 -22.48 -19.70
CA ASN A 32 -13.63 -22.86 -21.11
C ASN A 32 -12.52 -21.99 -21.67
N ALA A 33 -11.35 -22.60 -21.83
CA ALA A 33 -10.23 -22.00 -22.58
C ALA A 33 -10.55 -22.06 -24.09
N ASN A 34 -11.03 -20.98 -24.66
CA ASN A 34 -11.04 -20.79 -26.10
C ASN A 34 -9.79 -20.00 -26.50
N ILE A 35 -8.92 -20.72 -27.20
CA ILE A 35 -7.73 -20.21 -27.89
C ILE A 35 -8.19 -19.30 -29.02
N PHE A 36 -7.88 -17.99 -28.89
CA PHE A 36 -8.00 -17.07 -30.05
C PHE A 36 -6.79 -17.24 -30.97
N THR A 37 -6.99 -17.88 -32.08
CA THR A 37 -6.11 -17.79 -33.24
C THR A 37 -6.41 -16.50 -33.98
N LEU A 38 -5.45 -15.58 -34.01
CA LEU A 38 -5.50 -14.38 -34.85
C LEU A 38 -5.12 -14.77 -36.26
N GLU A 39 -6.09 -14.77 -37.14
CA GLU A 39 -5.89 -14.82 -38.58
C GLU A 39 -5.27 -13.49 -39.08
N LYS A 40 -4.25 -13.66 -39.92
CA LYS A 40 -3.48 -12.60 -40.54
C LYS A 40 -4.22 -12.16 -41.79
N ASP A 41 -5.03 -11.11 -41.72
CA ASP A 41 -5.58 -10.50 -42.94
C ASP A 41 -4.71 -9.34 -43.42
N SER A 42 -4.36 -9.51 -44.70
CA SER A 42 -3.54 -8.66 -45.53
C SER A 42 -4.15 -7.27 -45.73
N ILE A 43 -3.45 -6.24 -45.37
CA ILE A 43 -3.76 -4.85 -45.74
C ILE A 43 -3.16 -4.59 -47.12
N GLN A 44 -4.03 -4.49 -48.12
CA GLN A 44 -3.68 -3.97 -49.42
C GLN A 44 -3.44 -2.47 -49.39
N ALA A 45 -2.31 -2.07 -49.94
CA ALA A 45 -1.95 -0.67 -50.16
C ALA A 45 -2.80 -0.06 -51.28
N LEU A 46 -3.46 1.06 -51.01
CA LEU A 46 -4.11 1.92 -51.99
C LEU A 46 -3.13 2.93 -52.60
N PRO A 47 -3.17 3.17 -53.90
CA PRO A 47 -2.20 4.05 -54.55
C PRO A 47 -2.50 5.53 -54.38
N ALA A 48 -1.43 6.31 -54.29
CA ALA A 48 -1.43 7.77 -54.21
C ALA A 48 -2.09 8.39 -55.47
N ALA A 49 -3.15 9.13 -55.28
CA ALA A 49 -3.76 9.97 -56.30
C ALA A 49 -3.10 11.34 -56.38
N ASN A 50 -2.36 11.55 -57.44
CA ASN A 50 -1.83 12.84 -57.90
C ASN A 50 -3.01 13.71 -58.42
N LYS A 51 -3.28 14.85 -57.84
CA LYS A 51 -4.15 15.88 -58.44
C LYS A 51 -3.45 17.23 -58.46
N ASN A 52 -2.82 17.48 -59.62
CA ASN A 52 -2.56 18.84 -60.10
C ASN A 52 -3.90 19.47 -60.46
N ILE A 53 -4.27 20.53 -59.81
CA ILE A 53 -5.32 21.43 -60.26
C ILE A 53 -4.67 22.80 -60.47
N THR A 54 -4.50 23.10 -61.73
CA THR A 54 -4.29 24.47 -62.25
C THR A 54 -5.63 25.16 -62.27
N LEU A 55 -5.75 26.32 -61.69
CA LEU A 55 -6.86 27.25 -61.88
C LEU A 55 -6.35 28.63 -62.21
N ASP A 56 -6.61 29.00 -63.41
CA ASP A 56 -6.43 30.35 -63.97
C ASP A 56 -7.46 31.35 -63.45
N SER A 57 -6.99 32.57 -63.41
CA SER A 57 -7.68 33.81 -63.65
C SER A 57 -8.96 34.14 -62.86
N LEU A 58 -8.77 35.05 -61.92
CA LEU A 58 -9.59 36.26 -61.81
C LEU A 58 -8.88 37.31 -60.95
N GLY A 59 -8.43 38.36 -61.61
CA GLY A 59 -7.71 39.46 -61.01
C GLY A 59 -8.59 40.30 -60.09
N LEU A 60 -8.08 40.51 -58.88
CA LEU A 60 -8.42 41.63 -58.05
C LEU A 60 -7.20 42.07 -57.24
N LEU A 61 -6.69 43.23 -57.57
CA LEU A 61 -5.68 43.95 -56.84
C LEU A 61 -6.02 44.09 -55.38
N LYS A 62 -5.40 43.36 -54.48
CA LYS A 62 -5.40 43.68 -53.03
C LYS A 62 -4.04 44.23 -52.63
N LYS A 63 -4.09 45.51 -52.15
CA LYS A 63 -3.01 46.23 -51.54
C LYS A 63 -2.13 45.37 -50.61
N ASN A 64 -0.85 45.36 -50.88
CA ASN A 64 0.16 44.82 -49.99
C ASN A 64 0.11 45.54 -48.61
N LYS A 65 -0.58 44.97 -47.63
CA LYS A 65 -0.40 45.30 -46.24
C LYS A 65 0.84 44.58 -45.78
N LYS A 66 1.95 45.27 -45.53
CA LYS A 66 3.14 44.72 -44.86
C LYS A 66 2.70 44.07 -43.57
N LEU A 67 2.74 42.73 -43.50
CA LEU A 67 2.59 42.00 -42.24
C LEU A 67 3.71 42.42 -41.27
N PRO A 68 3.40 42.65 -39.98
CA PRO A 68 4.42 42.88 -38.97
C PRO A 68 5.38 41.67 -38.95
N PRO A 69 6.68 41.90 -38.68
CA PRO A 69 7.63 40.78 -38.61
C PRO A 69 7.17 39.74 -37.59
N GLU A 70 7.02 38.53 -38.04
CA GLU A 70 6.69 37.39 -37.17
C GLU A 70 7.75 37.34 -36.06
N LYS A 71 7.30 37.47 -34.80
CA LYS A 71 8.16 37.26 -33.64
C LYS A 71 8.74 35.84 -33.75
N PRO A 72 10.05 35.66 -33.59
CA PRO A 72 10.64 34.32 -33.66
C PRO A 72 9.88 33.39 -32.74
N LYS A 73 9.29 32.35 -33.30
CA LYS A 73 8.63 31.27 -32.54
C LYS A 73 9.69 30.70 -31.63
N LYS A 74 9.51 30.89 -30.31
CA LYS A 74 10.34 30.18 -29.31
C LYS A 74 10.27 28.72 -29.67
N GLU A 75 11.37 28.14 -30.11
CA GLU A 75 11.49 26.71 -30.32
C GLU A 75 11.03 26.02 -29.03
N ARG A 76 9.96 25.27 -29.13
CA ARG A 76 9.55 24.44 -28.02
C ARG A 76 10.61 23.37 -27.87
N TYR A 77 11.34 23.40 -26.76
CA TYR A 77 12.20 22.29 -26.39
C TYR A 77 11.35 21.00 -26.39
N ILE A 78 11.55 20.15 -27.37
CA ILE A 78 10.96 18.81 -27.43
C ILE A 78 12.02 17.90 -26.81
N PRO A 79 11.79 17.36 -25.62
CA PRO A 79 12.77 16.45 -25.04
C PRO A 79 12.88 15.21 -25.91
N TYR A 80 14.08 14.71 -25.99
CA TYR A 80 14.33 13.41 -26.64
C TYR A 80 13.60 12.33 -25.87
N VAL A 81 12.69 11.63 -26.53
CA VAL A 81 12.02 10.45 -26.01
C VAL A 81 12.67 9.26 -26.70
N LYS A 82 13.28 8.37 -25.94
CA LYS A 82 13.86 7.13 -26.49
C LYS A 82 12.81 6.38 -27.31
N SER A 83 13.21 5.84 -28.45
CA SER A 83 12.36 4.91 -29.18
C SER A 83 12.15 3.63 -28.36
N MET A 84 11.07 2.90 -28.60
CA MET A 84 10.79 1.64 -27.88
C MET A 84 11.88 0.58 -28.08
N VAL A 85 12.66 0.67 -29.15
CA VAL A 85 13.81 -0.21 -29.44
C VAL A 85 15.01 0.11 -28.54
N GLU A 86 15.12 1.35 -28.06
CA GLU A 86 16.22 1.82 -27.22
C GLU A 86 15.94 1.70 -25.72
N VAL A 87 14.71 1.30 -25.34
CA VAL A 87 14.29 1.16 -23.94
C VAL A 87 14.87 -0.12 -23.36
N SER A 88 15.54 0.00 -22.23
CA SER A 88 16.08 -1.12 -21.45
C SER A 88 15.35 -1.27 -20.11
N VAL A 89 15.52 -2.39 -19.43
CA VAL A 89 14.94 -2.65 -18.09
C VAL A 89 15.39 -1.60 -17.07
N SER A 90 16.62 -1.09 -17.21
CA SER A 90 17.16 -0.05 -16.32
C SER A 90 16.46 1.31 -16.46
N ASP A 91 15.69 1.54 -17.51
CA ASP A 91 14.92 2.76 -17.69
C ASP A 91 13.60 2.76 -16.88
N TYR A 92 13.17 1.58 -16.37
CA TYR A 92 12.01 1.43 -15.50
C TYR A 92 12.45 1.62 -14.04
N LYS A 93 12.06 2.74 -13.45
CA LYS A 93 12.48 3.10 -12.11
C LYS A 93 11.32 3.07 -11.13
N ILE A 94 11.59 2.52 -9.96
CA ILE A 94 10.73 2.56 -8.79
C ILE A 94 11.39 3.47 -7.77
N MET A 95 10.66 4.47 -7.30
CA MET A 95 11.17 5.49 -6.38
C MET A 95 10.40 5.45 -5.08
N SER A 96 11.11 5.47 -3.97
CA SER A 96 10.54 5.66 -2.64
C SER A 96 10.39 7.15 -2.30
N LEU A 97 9.70 7.44 -1.20
CA LEU A 97 9.46 8.82 -0.77
C LEU A 97 10.75 9.54 -0.39
N ASP A 98 11.71 8.87 0.21
CA ASP A 98 13.03 9.40 0.58
C ASP A 98 13.91 9.76 -0.62
N GLY A 99 13.53 9.31 -1.82
CA GLY A 99 14.25 9.57 -3.06
C GLY A 99 15.16 8.43 -3.50
N THR A 100 15.18 7.32 -2.78
CA THR A 100 15.89 6.11 -3.22
C THR A 100 15.27 5.58 -4.52
N GLU A 101 16.09 5.36 -5.53
CA GLU A 101 15.70 4.83 -6.84
C GLU A 101 16.25 3.41 -7.00
N LYS A 102 15.41 2.53 -7.50
CA LYS A 102 15.81 1.19 -7.94
C LYS A 102 15.22 0.89 -9.30
N SER A 103 15.93 0.15 -10.13
CA SER A 103 15.40 -0.40 -11.36
C SER A 103 14.46 -1.56 -11.08
N VAL A 104 13.51 -1.79 -11.99
CA VAL A 104 12.70 -2.98 -11.97
C VAL A 104 13.60 -4.17 -12.29
N ASP A 105 13.59 -5.17 -11.40
CA ASP A 105 14.28 -6.42 -11.65
C ASP A 105 13.28 -7.44 -12.19
N THR A 106 13.56 -7.97 -13.38
CA THR A 106 12.77 -9.02 -14.03
C THR A 106 13.36 -10.41 -13.80
N THR A 107 14.51 -10.52 -13.17
CA THR A 107 15.16 -11.79 -12.86
C THR A 107 14.70 -12.30 -11.50
N LEU A 108 14.26 -13.56 -11.45
CA LEU A 108 14.04 -14.27 -10.20
C LEU A 108 15.37 -14.86 -9.74
N SER A 109 15.92 -14.33 -8.65
CA SER A 109 17.13 -14.85 -8.04
C SER A 109 16.88 -15.23 -6.58
N ILE A 110 17.68 -16.18 -6.08
CA ILE A 110 17.64 -16.59 -4.67
C ILE A 110 17.95 -15.43 -3.72
N GLU A 111 18.71 -14.45 -4.17
CA GLU A 111 19.07 -13.25 -3.40
C GLU A 111 17.85 -12.39 -3.03
N ASN A 112 16.76 -12.51 -3.77
CA ASN A 112 15.52 -11.77 -3.54
C ASN A 112 14.45 -12.58 -2.78
N GLU A 113 14.73 -13.81 -2.40
CA GLU A 113 13.78 -14.72 -1.73
C GLU A 113 13.21 -14.11 -0.44
N TYR A 114 14.02 -13.39 0.32
CA TYR A 114 13.60 -12.74 1.56
C TYR A 114 12.43 -11.78 1.40
N SER A 115 12.20 -11.24 0.19
CA SER A 115 11.09 -10.34 -0.13
C SER A 115 9.83 -11.06 -0.63
N PHE A 116 9.87 -12.41 -0.84
CA PHE A 116 8.73 -13.21 -1.29
C PHE A 116 7.83 -13.63 -0.12
N ASN A 117 7.42 -12.67 0.68
CA ASN A 117 6.54 -12.85 1.84
C ASN A 117 5.32 -11.93 1.75
N PHE A 118 4.42 -12.02 2.74
CA PHE A 118 3.23 -11.16 2.80
C PHE A 118 3.57 -9.66 2.82
N LEU A 119 4.63 -9.27 3.52
CA LEU A 119 5.04 -7.87 3.63
C LEU A 119 5.72 -7.33 2.38
N ARG A 120 6.25 -8.21 1.49
CA ARG A 120 7.05 -7.84 0.30
C ARG A 120 8.32 -7.07 0.66
N LYS A 121 8.86 -7.32 1.82
CA LYS A 121 10.10 -6.71 2.34
C LYS A 121 10.85 -7.68 3.25
N ASP A 122 12.08 -7.32 3.61
CA ASP A 122 12.81 -8.04 4.62
C ASP A 122 12.07 -8.01 5.97
N TYR A 123 11.88 -9.18 6.56
CA TYR A 123 11.18 -9.37 7.82
C TYR A 123 12.03 -10.10 8.87
N PHE A 124 13.34 -10.11 8.73
CA PHE A 124 14.27 -10.83 9.63
C PHE A 124 14.07 -10.46 11.10
N GLU A 125 13.73 -9.20 11.40
CA GLU A 125 13.48 -8.73 12.76
C GLU A 125 12.04 -8.95 13.24
N TYR A 126 11.17 -9.55 12.41
CA TYR A 126 9.76 -9.68 12.72
C TYR A 126 9.39 -11.13 13.03
N LEU A 127 8.80 -11.34 14.19
CA LEU A 127 8.19 -12.62 14.59
C LEU A 127 6.73 -12.61 14.14
N PRO A 128 6.34 -13.43 13.15
CA PRO A 128 4.95 -13.51 12.71
C PRO A 128 4.07 -14.18 13.78
N LEU A 129 2.81 -13.78 13.83
CA LEU A 129 1.76 -14.51 14.54
C LEU A 129 1.39 -15.80 13.77
N PRO A 130 0.64 -16.75 14.38
CA PRO A 130 0.45 -18.08 13.83
C PRO A 130 -0.07 -18.15 12.41
N ASN A 131 -0.98 -17.24 12.03
CA ASN A 131 -1.47 -17.18 10.67
C ASN A 131 -0.82 -16.02 9.89
N MET A 132 -0.54 -16.27 8.62
CA MET A 132 -0.02 -15.23 7.72
C MET A 132 -0.97 -14.03 7.65
N GLY A 133 -0.43 -12.82 7.76
CA GLY A 133 -1.21 -11.58 7.67
C GLY A 133 -1.96 -11.18 8.95
N GLU A 134 -1.87 -11.93 10.03
CA GLU A 134 -2.42 -11.53 11.34
C GLU A 134 -1.70 -10.31 11.91
N GLY A 135 -0.39 -10.39 12.00
CA GLY A 135 0.44 -9.35 12.54
C GLY A 135 1.86 -9.85 12.82
N TYR A 136 2.68 -8.97 13.33
CA TYR A 136 4.08 -9.26 13.62
C TYR A 136 4.49 -8.59 14.92
N ASN A 137 5.34 -9.27 15.70
CA ASN A 137 6.07 -8.68 16.80
C ASN A 137 7.48 -8.32 16.31
N LYS A 138 7.91 -7.08 16.54
CA LYS A 138 9.27 -6.67 16.23
C LYS A 138 10.19 -7.06 17.38
N ILE A 139 11.22 -7.85 17.08
CA ILE A 139 12.22 -8.29 18.06
C ILE A 139 13.29 -7.21 18.25
N GLY A 140 13.71 -6.58 17.15
CA GLY A 140 14.68 -5.48 17.19
C GLY A 140 14.04 -4.15 17.57
N TYR A 141 14.77 -3.30 18.28
CA TYR A 141 14.36 -1.94 18.62
C TYR A 141 15.21 -0.92 17.87
N ASN A 142 14.54 0.06 17.24
CA ASN A 142 15.21 1.16 16.57
C ASN A 142 15.08 2.44 17.43
N PHE A 143 16.18 2.85 18.02
CA PHE A 143 16.25 4.06 18.87
C PHE A 143 16.12 5.36 18.08
N TYR A 144 16.26 5.33 16.76
CA TYR A 144 16.25 6.53 15.93
C TYR A 144 14.87 6.90 15.38
N ASP A 145 13.87 6.00 15.47
CA ASP A 145 12.55 6.19 14.89
C ASP A 145 11.48 6.43 15.96
N GLU A 146 11.68 7.47 16.75
CA GLU A 146 10.64 7.91 17.67
C GLU A 146 9.57 8.71 16.93
N PRO A 147 8.29 8.33 17.07
CA PRO A 147 7.20 9.09 16.47
C PRO A 147 7.01 10.42 17.17
N LEU A 148 6.81 11.48 16.41
CA LEU A 148 6.56 12.83 16.92
C LEU A 148 5.11 13.03 17.38
N THR A 149 4.21 12.12 17.02
CA THR A 149 2.78 12.17 17.39
C THR A 149 2.37 10.91 18.10
N PRO A 150 1.27 10.93 18.89
CA PRO A 150 0.71 9.72 19.44
C PRO A 150 0.46 8.68 18.36
N GLN A 151 0.75 7.43 18.66
CA GLN A 151 0.50 6.31 17.76
C GLN A 151 -0.78 5.60 18.17
N MET A 152 -1.54 5.17 17.17
CA MET A 152 -2.68 4.30 17.37
C MET A 152 -2.22 2.95 17.96
N GLY A 153 -3.02 2.35 18.84
CA GLY A 153 -2.83 0.99 19.34
C GLY A 153 -2.80 -0.07 18.24
N ALA A 154 -2.83 -1.34 18.60
CA ALA A 154 -2.76 -2.49 17.68
C ALA A 154 -1.50 -2.49 16.78
N ARG A 155 -0.35 -2.16 17.35
CA ARG A 155 0.92 -1.94 16.63
C ARG A 155 1.35 -3.15 15.79
N VAL A 156 1.06 -4.36 16.24
CA VAL A 156 1.36 -5.60 15.53
C VAL A 156 0.72 -5.67 14.13
N LYS A 157 -0.41 -5.01 13.92
CA LYS A 157 -1.11 -4.96 12.63
C LYS A 157 -0.52 -3.93 11.68
N HIS A 158 0.12 -2.88 12.19
CA HIS A 158 0.69 -1.81 11.38
C HIS A 158 1.87 -2.26 10.51
N PHE A 159 2.49 -3.40 10.80
CA PHE A 159 3.50 -3.97 9.90
C PHE A 159 2.93 -4.39 8.54
N GLY A 160 1.67 -4.80 8.49
CA GLY A 160 0.96 -5.09 7.25
C GLY A 160 0.28 -3.88 6.61
N TYR A 161 0.21 -2.75 7.31
CA TYR A 161 -0.38 -1.50 6.85
C TYR A 161 0.66 -0.68 6.07
N PHE A 162 0.29 -0.17 4.90
CA PHE A 162 1.17 0.70 4.12
C PHE A 162 1.18 2.10 4.72
N GLU A 163 2.29 2.47 5.34
CA GLU A 163 2.55 3.84 5.77
C GLU A 163 2.95 4.70 4.56
N LYS A 164 3.11 6.01 4.74
CA LYS A 164 3.41 6.94 3.63
C LYS A 164 4.73 6.62 2.94
N GLU A 165 5.68 6.05 3.67
CA GLU A 165 6.99 5.64 3.19
C GLU A 165 6.96 4.34 2.37
N ASP A 166 5.92 3.51 2.54
CA ASP A 166 5.75 2.24 1.82
C ASP A 166 5.10 2.41 0.43
N VAL A 167 4.72 3.64 0.06
CA VAL A 167 4.12 3.90 -1.25
C VAL A 167 5.18 4.30 -2.26
N PHE A 168 5.29 3.53 -3.33
CA PHE A 168 6.23 3.78 -4.40
C PHE A 168 5.65 4.65 -5.51
N TYR A 169 6.55 5.37 -6.17
CA TYR A 169 6.29 6.15 -7.37
C TYR A 169 7.07 5.55 -8.52
N TYR A 170 6.54 5.65 -9.73
CA TYR A 170 7.07 4.98 -10.88
C TYR A 170 7.49 5.99 -11.95
N GLU A 171 8.61 5.73 -12.62
CA GLU A 171 9.01 6.39 -13.85
C GLU A 171 9.24 5.30 -14.90
N VAL A 172 8.28 5.19 -15.83
CA VAL A 172 8.25 4.09 -16.79
C VAL A 172 8.15 4.64 -18.21
N PRO A 173 9.01 4.18 -19.13
CA PRO A 173 8.98 4.63 -20.53
C PRO A 173 7.80 4.03 -21.31
N SER A 174 7.29 2.88 -20.91
CA SER A 174 6.09 2.23 -21.44
C SER A 174 5.28 1.64 -20.28
N PRO A 175 4.03 1.20 -20.52
CA PRO A 175 3.23 0.55 -19.49
C PRO A 175 3.99 -0.62 -18.84
N TYR A 176 3.98 -0.65 -17.52
CA TYR A 176 4.57 -1.68 -16.68
C TYR A 176 3.49 -2.32 -15.82
N SER A 177 3.48 -3.64 -15.79
CA SER A 177 2.62 -4.41 -14.90
C SER A 177 3.43 -5.42 -14.11
N GLU A 178 3.15 -5.51 -12.82
CA GLU A 178 3.69 -6.53 -11.91
C GLU A 178 2.53 -7.28 -11.30
N LEU A 179 2.62 -8.60 -11.31
CA LEU A 179 1.67 -9.48 -10.67
C LEU A 179 2.44 -10.44 -9.76
N PHE A 180 2.25 -10.29 -8.46
CA PHE A 180 2.75 -11.23 -7.48
C PHE A 180 1.59 -12.07 -6.95
N PHE A 181 1.73 -13.39 -7.05
CA PHE A 181 0.76 -14.35 -6.52
C PHE A 181 1.47 -15.41 -5.71
N LYS A 182 0.92 -15.69 -4.53
CA LYS A 182 1.39 -16.77 -3.65
C LYS A 182 0.20 -17.44 -2.98
N SER A 183 0.12 -18.77 -3.08
CA SER A 183 -0.81 -19.53 -2.26
C SER A 183 -0.35 -19.57 -0.80
N THR A 184 -1.29 -19.67 0.11
CA THR A 184 -1.04 -19.84 1.54
C THR A 184 -1.74 -21.11 2.05
N PHE A 185 -1.42 -21.54 3.26
CA PHE A 185 -2.08 -22.67 3.87
C PHE A 185 -3.58 -22.46 3.99
N GLN A 186 -4.37 -23.56 3.97
CA GLN A 186 -5.81 -23.54 4.22
C GLN A 186 -6.58 -22.59 3.29
N GLN A 187 -6.50 -22.84 1.97
CA GLN A 187 -7.25 -22.09 0.95
C GLN A 187 -6.91 -20.59 0.90
N GLY A 188 -5.71 -20.21 1.31
CA GLY A 188 -5.29 -18.82 1.31
C GLY A 188 -4.65 -18.38 -0.01
N GLN A 189 -4.76 -17.10 -0.30
CA GLN A 189 -4.17 -16.43 -1.47
C GLN A 189 -3.61 -15.08 -1.09
N ASN A 190 -2.45 -14.76 -1.64
CA ASN A 190 -1.84 -13.44 -1.57
C ASN A 190 -1.61 -12.95 -3.00
N LEU A 191 -2.33 -11.91 -3.37
CA LEU A 191 -2.23 -11.24 -4.66
C LEU A 191 -1.74 -9.81 -4.43
N ASP A 192 -0.68 -9.39 -5.09
CA ASP A 192 -0.24 -7.99 -5.14
C ASP A 192 0.00 -7.61 -6.61
N ALA A 193 -0.85 -6.75 -7.13
CA ALA A 193 -0.85 -6.34 -8.53
C ALA A 193 -0.58 -4.84 -8.62
N THR A 194 0.31 -4.45 -9.54
CA THR A 194 0.64 -3.06 -9.83
C THR A 194 0.61 -2.83 -11.34
N LEU A 195 -0.04 -1.75 -11.75
CA LEU A 195 -0.02 -1.23 -13.11
C LEU A 195 0.50 0.20 -13.05
N ALA A 196 1.61 0.48 -13.74
CA ALA A 196 2.15 1.82 -13.90
C ALA A 196 2.16 2.22 -15.37
N VAL A 197 1.73 3.44 -15.64
CA VAL A 197 1.66 3.99 -16.99
C VAL A 197 2.21 5.41 -17.02
N ASN A 198 2.85 5.77 -18.13
CA ASN A 198 3.17 7.16 -18.41
C ASN A 198 2.14 7.74 -19.39
N THR A 199 1.62 8.91 -19.11
CA THR A 199 0.78 9.66 -20.06
C THR A 199 1.59 10.70 -20.82
N SER A 200 2.77 11.01 -20.34
CA SER A 200 3.78 11.86 -20.95
C SER A 200 5.13 11.63 -20.27
N PRO A 201 6.26 12.02 -20.89
CA PRO A 201 7.59 11.92 -20.25
C PRO A 201 7.70 12.63 -18.89
N LYS A 202 6.73 13.47 -18.55
CA LYS A 202 6.68 14.23 -17.29
C LYS A 202 5.77 13.64 -16.25
N PHE A 203 4.82 12.77 -16.64
CA PHE A 203 3.74 12.36 -15.77
C PHE A 203 3.51 10.87 -15.82
N ASN A 204 3.71 10.23 -14.69
CA ASN A 204 3.50 8.80 -14.48
C ASN A 204 2.43 8.60 -13.41
N VAL A 205 1.60 7.58 -13.61
CA VAL A 205 0.56 7.15 -12.67
C VAL A 205 0.70 5.66 -12.44
N ALA A 206 0.52 5.23 -11.21
CA ALA A 206 0.44 3.82 -10.87
C ALA A 206 -0.76 3.53 -10.00
N VAL A 207 -1.37 2.37 -10.24
CA VAL A 207 -2.46 1.82 -9.44
C VAL A 207 -2.03 0.44 -8.96
N SER A 208 -2.17 0.18 -7.68
CA SER A 208 -1.80 -1.09 -7.06
C SER A 208 -2.92 -1.61 -6.18
N PHE A 209 -3.11 -2.91 -6.19
CA PHE A 209 -4.05 -3.59 -5.34
C PHE A 209 -3.40 -4.81 -4.70
N LYS A 210 -3.49 -4.91 -3.37
CA LYS A 210 -3.08 -6.09 -2.63
C LYS A 210 -4.28 -6.70 -1.94
N GLY A 211 -4.60 -7.93 -2.33
CA GLY A 211 -5.64 -8.76 -1.74
C GLY A 211 -5.03 -9.98 -1.07
N PHE A 212 -5.43 -10.23 0.16
CA PHE A 212 -4.94 -11.37 0.93
C PHE A 212 -6.07 -12.03 1.70
N ARG A 213 -6.02 -13.36 1.77
CA ARG A 213 -6.87 -14.17 2.63
C ARG A 213 -6.13 -15.45 3.03
N SER A 214 -6.25 -15.83 4.31
CA SER A 214 -5.82 -17.13 4.83
C SER A 214 -6.75 -17.54 5.95
N LEU A 215 -7.24 -18.78 5.95
CA LEU A 215 -8.07 -19.30 7.04
C LEU A 215 -7.25 -19.60 8.29
N GLY A 216 -5.95 -19.88 8.11
CA GLY A 216 -5.10 -20.38 9.18
C GLY A 216 -5.38 -21.85 9.54
N ASP A 217 -4.54 -22.40 10.39
CA ASP A 217 -4.61 -23.82 10.79
C ASP A 217 -5.54 -24.04 11.99
N TYR A 218 -5.76 -23.01 12.81
CA TYR A 218 -6.55 -23.09 14.04
C TYR A 218 -7.95 -22.47 13.87
N ASN A 219 -8.86 -22.81 14.74
CA ASN A 219 -10.16 -22.15 14.84
C ASN A 219 -9.98 -20.65 15.10
N SER A 220 -10.88 -19.83 14.52
CA SER A 220 -10.90 -18.38 14.70
C SER A 220 -9.53 -17.72 14.44
N SER A 221 -8.91 -18.09 13.31
CA SER A 221 -7.62 -17.53 12.87
C SER A 221 -7.67 -16.96 11.45
N LEU A 222 -8.86 -16.71 10.91
CA LEU A 222 -9.02 -16.07 9.61
C LEU A 222 -8.29 -14.73 9.57
N SER A 223 -7.46 -14.54 8.55
CA SER A 223 -6.79 -13.28 8.24
C SER A 223 -7.12 -12.86 6.82
N ARG A 224 -7.50 -11.61 6.63
CA ARG A 224 -7.70 -11.03 5.30
C ARG A 224 -7.31 -9.56 5.24
N SER A 225 -6.84 -9.12 4.09
CA SER A 225 -6.58 -7.71 3.85
C SER A 225 -6.97 -7.30 2.44
N ARG A 226 -7.36 -6.04 2.31
CA ARG A 226 -7.64 -5.36 1.05
C ARG A 226 -6.97 -4.00 1.09
N GLN A 227 -6.07 -3.75 0.17
CA GLN A 227 -5.26 -2.54 0.18
C GLN A 227 -5.17 -2.00 -1.24
N PHE A 228 -5.75 -0.85 -1.45
CA PHE A 228 -5.69 -0.11 -2.71
C PHE A 228 -4.73 1.07 -2.55
N ARG A 229 -3.87 1.25 -3.55
CA ARG A 229 -2.90 2.36 -3.61
C ARG A 229 -2.94 2.96 -5.01
N MET A 230 -2.98 4.26 -5.08
CA MET A 230 -2.81 5.01 -6.31
C MET A 230 -1.71 6.05 -6.08
N SER A 231 -0.72 6.10 -6.95
CA SER A 231 0.35 7.10 -6.90
C SER A 231 0.50 7.80 -8.24
N ALA A 232 0.91 9.06 -8.19
CA ALA A 232 1.20 9.84 -9.37
C ALA A 232 2.46 10.68 -9.15
N GLN A 233 3.27 10.81 -10.18
CA GLN A 233 4.46 11.65 -10.18
C GLN A 233 4.49 12.55 -11.40
N TYR A 234 4.77 13.82 -11.16
CA TYR A 234 5.03 14.82 -12.19
C TYR A 234 6.41 15.42 -11.98
N GLN A 235 7.18 15.57 -13.06
CA GLN A 235 8.48 16.23 -13.05
C GLN A 235 8.62 17.14 -14.26
N THR A 236 9.15 18.35 -14.05
CA THR A 236 9.44 19.26 -15.16
C THR A 236 10.66 18.79 -15.97
N TYR A 237 10.77 19.16 -17.24
CA TYR A 237 11.90 18.77 -18.10
C TYR A 237 13.27 19.22 -17.58
N ASN A 238 13.31 20.37 -16.93
CA ASN A 238 14.53 20.86 -16.29
C ASN A 238 14.80 20.21 -14.94
N GLN A 239 13.98 19.21 -14.54
CA GLN A 239 14.06 18.44 -13.30
C GLN A 239 14.05 19.28 -12.01
N ARG A 240 13.74 20.58 -12.11
CA ARG A 240 13.76 21.49 -10.96
C ARG A 240 12.52 21.36 -10.07
N TYR A 241 11.37 21.03 -10.65
CA TYR A 241 10.13 20.84 -9.88
C TYR A 241 9.64 19.42 -10.00
N ARG A 242 9.32 18.81 -8.85
CA ARG A 242 8.73 17.47 -8.76
C ARG A 242 7.50 17.55 -7.85
N LEU A 243 6.43 16.91 -8.29
CA LEU A 243 5.21 16.71 -7.53
C LEU A 243 4.94 15.22 -7.44
N ARG A 244 4.67 14.74 -6.23
CA ARG A 244 4.23 13.36 -5.94
C ARG A 244 2.91 13.40 -5.20
N LEU A 245 1.99 12.56 -5.61
CA LEU A 245 0.68 12.41 -5.00
C LEU A 245 0.42 10.94 -4.75
N HIS A 246 -0.19 10.60 -3.63
CA HIS A 246 -0.76 9.27 -3.48
C HIS A 246 -2.04 9.27 -2.65
N GLN A 247 -2.85 8.26 -2.91
CA GLN A 247 -4.03 7.90 -2.13
C GLN A 247 -3.93 6.43 -1.75
N THR A 248 -4.26 6.09 -0.51
CA THR A 248 -4.38 4.71 -0.06
C THR A 248 -5.72 4.49 0.63
N THR A 249 -6.28 3.30 0.43
CA THR A 249 -7.45 2.80 1.18
C THR A 249 -7.15 1.37 1.59
N GLN A 250 -7.23 1.09 2.88
CA GLN A 250 -6.74 -0.17 3.44
C GLN A 250 -7.70 -0.71 4.50
N SER A 251 -7.82 -2.04 4.56
CA SER A 251 -8.50 -2.77 5.62
C SER A 251 -7.76 -4.08 5.87
N LEU A 252 -7.42 -4.32 7.13
CA LEU A 252 -6.76 -5.53 7.63
C LEU A 252 -7.63 -6.11 8.73
N GLU A 253 -8.30 -7.20 8.42
CA GLU A 253 -9.22 -7.89 9.31
C GLU A 253 -8.61 -9.23 9.74
N ASN A 254 -8.69 -9.52 11.05
CA ASN A 254 -8.23 -10.77 11.61
C ASN A 254 -9.21 -11.29 12.67
N GLU A 255 -9.41 -12.60 12.69
CA GLU A 255 -9.95 -13.28 13.85
C GLU A 255 -8.85 -13.47 14.90
N VAL A 256 -9.25 -13.54 16.16
CA VAL A 256 -8.37 -13.71 17.30
C VAL A 256 -8.95 -14.81 18.17
N ASN A 257 -8.16 -15.84 18.43
CA ASN A 257 -8.60 -17.02 19.16
C ASN A 257 -8.11 -17.09 20.62
N GLY A 258 -7.21 -16.21 21.03
CA GLY A 258 -6.65 -16.16 22.38
C GLY A 258 -5.78 -17.36 22.77
N GLY A 259 -5.46 -18.25 21.83
CA GLY A 259 -4.71 -19.48 22.08
C GLY A 259 -5.61 -20.69 22.34
N LEU A 260 -4.99 -21.85 22.57
CA LEU A 260 -5.69 -23.11 22.86
C LEU A 260 -6.14 -23.17 24.33
N VAL A 261 -7.26 -23.83 24.58
CA VAL A 261 -7.64 -24.21 25.94
C VAL A 261 -6.75 -25.36 26.45
N ASN A 262 -6.64 -25.55 27.76
CA ASN A 262 -5.74 -26.54 28.33
C ASN A 262 -5.96 -27.97 27.80
N ASP A 263 -7.22 -28.38 27.66
CA ASP A 263 -7.53 -29.68 27.10
C ASP A 263 -7.08 -29.82 25.65
N ALA A 264 -7.19 -28.73 24.87
CA ALA A 264 -6.76 -28.72 23.49
C ALA A 264 -5.22 -28.75 23.38
N VAL A 265 -4.49 -28.17 24.35
CA VAL A 265 -3.03 -28.32 24.44
C VAL A 265 -2.66 -29.79 24.68
N TYR A 266 -3.36 -30.45 25.61
CA TYR A 266 -3.13 -31.85 25.84
C TYR A 266 -3.37 -32.70 24.59
N PHE A 267 -4.47 -32.47 23.83
CA PHE A 267 -4.73 -33.14 22.57
C PHE A 267 -3.66 -32.86 21.49
N PHE A 268 -3.17 -31.64 21.45
CA PHE A 268 -2.11 -31.25 20.51
C PHE A 268 -0.79 -31.99 20.80
N GLU A 269 -0.43 -32.11 22.07
CA GLU A 269 0.86 -32.69 22.50
C GLU A 269 0.86 -34.22 22.52
N ASN A 270 -0.26 -34.82 22.88
CA ASN A 270 -0.32 -36.24 23.17
C ASN A 270 -1.10 -37.08 22.13
N ALA A 271 -1.84 -36.41 21.23
CA ALA A 271 -2.66 -37.04 20.20
C ALA A 271 -3.44 -38.32 20.70
N PRO A 272 -4.24 -38.21 21.76
CA PRO A 272 -4.87 -39.39 22.36
C PRO A 272 -5.96 -39.98 21.45
N ASN A 273 -6.18 -41.27 21.57
CA ASN A 273 -7.36 -41.93 20.98
C ASN A 273 -8.61 -41.44 21.69
N TYR A 274 -9.69 -41.26 20.94
CA TYR A 274 -11.00 -40.94 21.47
C TYR A 274 -12.09 -41.78 20.81
N VAL A 275 -13.18 -42.01 21.56
CA VAL A 275 -14.36 -42.75 21.07
C VAL A 275 -15.10 -41.85 20.07
N ARG A 276 -15.37 -42.37 18.89
CA ARG A 276 -16.19 -41.67 17.90
C ARG A 276 -17.65 -41.62 18.39
N ALA A 277 -18.23 -40.44 18.40
CA ALA A 277 -19.61 -40.22 18.79
C ALA A 277 -20.41 -39.57 17.66
N ASP A 278 -21.71 -39.78 17.64
CA ASP A 278 -22.63 -39.10 16.75
C ASP A 278 -22.85 -37.63 17.19
N GLN A 279 -23.71 -36.89 16.47
CA GLN A 279 -24.03 -35.50 16.79
C GLN A 279 -24.70 -35.30 18.16
N SER A 280 -25.25 -36.38 18.74
CA SER A 280 -25.87 -36.39 20.05
C SER A 280 -24.94 -36.82 21.17
N GLY A 281 -23.66 -37.11 20.84
CA GLY A 281 -22.63 -37.53 21.79
C GLY A 281 -22.72 -39.04 22.14
N VAL A 282 -23.49 -39.83 21.38
CA VAL A 282 -23.59 -41.27 21.59
C VAL A 282 -22.46 -41.98 20.85
N PRO A 283 -21.71 -42.92 21.50
CA PRO A 283 -20.66 -43.68 20.86
C PRO A 283 -21.15 -44.42 19.60
N ILE A 284 -20.38 -44.35 18.54
CA ILE A 284 -20.62 -45.11 17.32
C ILE A 284 -19.99 -46.49 17.53
N LEU A 285 -20.80 -47.54 17.38
CA LEU A 285 -20.34 -48.91 17.48
C LEU A 285 -19.95 -49.45 16.10
N ASP A 286 -19.00 -50.38 16.09
CA ASP A 286 -18.65 -51.17 14.90
C ASP A 286 -19.65 -52.31 14.65
N ASP A 287 -19.42 -53.09 13.61
CA ASP A 287 -20.25 -54.24 13.26
C ASP A 287 -20.29 -55.36 14.33
N ASN A 288 -19.34 -55.33 15.28
CA ASN A 288 -19.23 -56.27 16.40
C ASN A 288 -19.85 -55.72 17.69
N GLY A 289 -20.35 -54.47 17.67
CA GLY A 289 -20.91 -53.80 18.84
C GLY A 289 -19.86 -53.15 19.76
N GLU A 290 -18.61 -53.02 19.32
CA GLU A 290 -17.56 -52.36 20.06
C GLU A 290 -17.49 -50.90 19.69
N GLU A 291 -17.07 -50.02 20.63
CA GLU A 291 -16.91 -48.62 20.40
C GLU A 291 -15.82 -48.34 19.33
N GLN A 292 -16.16 -47.56 18.34
CA GLN A 292 -15.16 -47.10 17.33
C GLN A 292 -14.28 -46.04 17.92
N PHE A 293 -12.96 -46.24 17.80
CA PHE A 293 -11.95 -45.28 18.20
C PHE A 293 -11.40 -44.54 16.97
N ASP A 294 -11.13 -43.28 17.15
CA ASP A 294 -10.37 -42.47 16.19
C ASP A 294 -9.12 -41.93 16.88
N PHE A 295 -8.11 -41.70 16.08
CA PHE A 295 -6.88 -41.12 16.56
C PHE A 295 -6.96 -39.60 16.40
N TYR A 296 -6.88 -38.87 17.52
CA TYR A 296 -6.91 -37.44 17.51
C TYR A 296 -5.50 -36.89 17.35
N ASP A 297 -5.09 -36.63 16.10
CA ASP A 297 -3.86 -35.95 15.80
C ASP A 297 -4.09 -34.42 15.80
N GLY A 298 -3.91 -33.79 16.93
CA GLY A 298 -4.06 -32.35 17.09
C GLY A 298 -3.06 -31.56 16.28
N PHE A 299 -1.93 -32.17 15.92
CA PHE A 299 -0.94 -31.54 15.06
C PHE A 299 -1.41 -31.45 13.60
N LEU A 300 -2.05 -32.49 13.07
CA LEU A 300 -2.58 -32.50 11.70
C LEU A 300 -3.99 -31.89 11.61
N LYS A 301 -4.79 -31.98 12.67
CA LYS A 301 -6.20 -31.55 12.71
C LYS A 301 -6.37 -30.30 13.61
N ARG A 302 -5.51 -29.30 13.49
CA ARG A 302 -5.48 -28.09 14.35
C ARG A 302 -6.80 -27.31 14.35
N SER A 303 -7.56 -27.35 13.26
CA SER A 303 -8.87 -26.70 13.15
C SER A 303 -9.96 -27.30 14.06
N LEU A 304 -9.73 -28.49 14.65
CA LEU A 304 -10.65 -29.11 15.61
C LEU A 304 -10.36 -28.73 17.06
N LEU A 305 -9.16 -28.12 17.31
CA LEU A 305 -8.75 -27.74 18.65
C LEU A 305 -9.57 -26.55 19.16
N SER A 306 -10.07 -26.65 20.38
CA SER A 306 -10.81 -25.57 21.03
C SER A 306 -9.91 -24.42 21.41
N THR A 307 -10.39 -23.21 21.22
CA THR A 307 -9.68 -21.96 21.48
C THR A 307 -10.34 -21.14 22.59
N GLN A 308 -9.57 -20.26 23.24
CA GLN A 308 -10.00 -19.51 24.41
C GLN A 308 -11.13 -18.51 24.13
N ILE A 309 -11.05 -17.80 23.01
CA ILE A 309 -12.00 -16.76 22.61
C ILE A 309 -12.31 -16.85 21.13
N ARG A 310 -13.37 -16.17 20.71
CA ARG A 310 -13.69 -15.94 19.33
C ARG A 310 -13.94 -14.45 19.12
N ALA A 311 -12.89 -13.76 18.79
CA ALA A 311 -12.94 -12.32 18.56
C ALA A 311 -12.52 -11.97 17.12
N ARG A 312 -12.86 -10.76 16.71
CA ARG A 312 -12.46 -10.19 15.44
C ARG A 312 -11.93 -8.78 15.65
N ASN A 313 -10.89 -8.44 14.94
CA ASN A 313 -10.40 -7.06 14.88
C ASN A 313 -10.21 -6.60 13.43
N ASP A 314 -10.41 -5.31 13.21
CA ASP A 314 -10.20 -4.65 11.94
C ASP A 314 -9.39 -3.36 12.14
N LEU A 315 -8.35 -3.19 11.33
CA LEU A 315 -7.64 -1.93 11.18
C LEU A 315 -7.88 -1.41 9.77
N SER A 316 -8.59 -0.33 9.65
CA SER A 316 -8.87 0.31 8.36
C SER A 316 -8.33 1.74 8.34
N GLY A 317 -7.98 2.22 7.16
CA GLY A 317 -7.49 3.58 7.00
C GLY A 317 -7.51 4.10 5.58
N LYS A 318 -7.51 5.42 5.49
CA LYS A 318 -7.45 6.16 4.24
C LYS A 318 -6.42 7.26 4.38
N ARG A 319 -5.57 7.45 3.37
CA ARG A 319 -4.58 8.52 3.32
C ARG A 319 -4.63 9.24 2.00
N TYR A 320 -4.49 10.55 2.07
CA TYR A 320 -4.24 11.45 0.95
C TYR A 320 -2.92 12.16 1.21
N PHE A 321 -2.03 12.09 0.26
CA PHE A 321 -0.67 12.61 0.41
C PHE A 321 -0.26 13.43 -0.81
N MET A 322 0.46 14.51 -0.53
CA MET A 322 1.08 15.35 -1.53
C MET A 322 2.49 15.73 -1.06
N ASP A 323 3.46 15.62 -1.95
CA ASP A 323 4.83 16.12 -1.77
C ASP A 323 5.23 16.90 -3.02
N HIS A 324 5.57 18.16 -2.84
CA HIS A 324 6.13 18.92 -3.92
C HIS A 324 7.43 19.59 -3.50
N ARG A 325 8.42 19.54 -4.38
CA ARG A 325 9.74 20.07 -4.14
C ARG A 325 10.26 20.86 -5.32
N TYR A 326 11.05 21.84 -5.01
CA TYR A 326 11.71 22.68 -5.97
C TYR A 326 13.22 22.75 -5.70
N GLN A 327 14.01 22.45 -6.72
CA GLN A 327 15.45 22.59 -6.69
C GLN A 327 15.84 24.03 -7.00
N MET A 328 16.45 24.70 -6.03
CA MET A 328 16.76 26.13 -6.09
C MET A 328 17.79 26.44 -7.18
N PHE A 329 18.80 25.56 -7.33
CA PHE A 329 19.85 25.71 -8.32
C PHE A 329 19.68 24.74 -9.49
N PRO A 330 20.07 25.12 -10.70
CA PRO A 330 20.07 24.18 -11.84
C PRO A 330 20.94 22.97 -11.51
N ILE A 331 20.57 21.82 -12.03
CA ILE A 331 21.42 20.64 -11.96
C ILE A 331 22.66 20.92 -12.80
N ALA A 332 23.78 21.14 -12.14
CA ALA A 332 25.04 21.33 -12.83
C ALA A 332 25.45 20.00 -13.48
N LYS A 333 26.07 20.10 -14.66
CA LYS A 333 26.65 18.94 -15.32
C LYS A 333 27.84 18.35 -14.53
N ASP A 334 28.39 19.15 -13.62
CA ASP A 334 29.51 18.77 -12.76
C ASP A 334 29.00 18.19 -11.43
N THR A 335 29.42 16.98 -11.08
CA THR A 335 29.04 16.24 -9.85
C THR A 335 29.57 16.90 -8.57
N THR A 336 30.36 17.95 -8.65
CA THR A 336 30.93 18.69 -7.51
C THR A 336 30.04 19.83 -7.00
N ALA A 337 28.97 20.13 -7.72
CA ALA A 337 28.09 21.24 -7.37
C ALA A 337 27.16 20.87 -6.22
N TYR A 338 26.96 21.81 -5.30
CA TYR A 338 25.97 21.70 -4.24
C TYR A 338 24.55 21.67 -4.80
N LYS A 339 23.69 20.91 -4.12
CA LYS A 339 22.25 20.84 -4.40
C LYS A 339 21.49 21.45 -3.23
N MET A 340 20.48 22.23 -3.52
CA MET A 340 19.56 22.76 -2.53
C MET A 340 18.13 22.58 -3.00
N GLU A 341 17.36 21.86 -2.22
CA GLU A 341 15.95 21.59 -2.46
C GLU A 341 15.10 22.18 -1.32
N VAL A 342 13.96 22.74 -1.67
CA VAL A 342 12.93 23.15 -0.72
C VAL A 342 11.64 22.44 -1.11
N GLY A 343 10.92 21.88 -0.15
CA GLY A 343 9.69 21.16 -0.43
C GLY A 343 8.68 21.30 0.69
N TYR A 344 7.45 20.94 0.34
CA TYR A 344 6.33 20.90 1.26
C TYR A 344 5.56 19.61 1.07
N GLN A 345 5.24 18.94 2.17
CA GLN A 345 4.43 17.73 2.22
C GLN A 345 3.15 18.00 3.00
N LEU A 346 2.06 17.48 2.48
CA LEU A 346 0.77 17.44 3.13
C LEU A 346 0.32 15.98 3.22
N SER A 347 -0.02 15.52 4.41
CA SER A 347 -0.60 14.19 4.63
C SER A 347 -1.86 14.30 5.47
N TYR A 348 -2.97 13.82 4.96
CA TYR A 348 -4.20 13.65 5.73
C TYR A 348 -4.52 12.17 5.81
N GLU A 349 -4.56 11.64 7.03
CA GLU A 349 -4.83 10.23 7.28
C GLU A 349 -5.92 10.04 8.30
N THR A 350 -6.78 9.05 8.05
CA THR A 350 -7.74 8.55 9.02
C THR A 350 -7.53 7.07 9.22
N LYS A 351 -7.46 6.62 10.47
CA LYS A 351 -7.37 5.21 10.86
C LYS A 351 -8.52 4.89 11.81
N LYS A 352 -9.10 3.72 11.65
CA LYS A 352 -10.07 3.16 12.57
C LYS A 352 -9.64 1.76 12.94
N TYR A 353 -9.58 1.48 14.22
CA TYR A 353 -9.43 0.15 14.76
C TYR A 353 -10.70 -0.25 15.48
N SER A 354 -11.17 -1.47 15.30
CA SER A 354 -12.29 -2.04 16.04
C SER A 354 -11.94 -3.45 16.51
N TYR A 355 -12.39 -3.79 17.70
CA TYR A 355 -12.31 -5.11 18.29
C TYR A 355 -13.70 -5.53 18.74
N VAL A 356 -14.11 -6.74 18.34
CA VAL A 356 -15.41 -7.32 18.71
C VAL A 356 -15.18 -8.74 19.20
N ASN A 357 -15.68 -9.06 20.38
CA ASN A 357 -15.64 -10.37 20.96
C ASN A 357 -17.04 -10.76 21.41
N ASP A 358 -17.67 -11.66 20.69
CA ASP A 358 -19.03 -12.12 20.96
C ASP A 358 -19.10 -13.18 22.09
N ARG A 359 -17.95 -13.70 22.52
CA ARG A 359 -17.82 -14.70 23.58
C ARG A 359 -16.62 -14.39 24.45
N PRO A 360 -16.68 -13.33 25.29
CA PRO A 360 -15.58 -12.97 26.16
C PRO A 360 -15.37 -14.08 27.21
N ASN A 361 -14.09 -14.34 27.51
CA ASN A 361 -13.67 -15.26 28.54
C ASN A 361 -13.11 -14.47 29.72
N SER A 362 -13.51 -14.81 30.94
CA SER A 362 -13.03 -14.17 32.17
C SER A 362 -11.51 -14.23 32.36
N TYR A 363 -10.83 -15.16 31.70
CA TYR A 363 -9.37 -15.24 31.70
C TYR A 363 -8.70 -14.00 31.08
N PHE A 364 -9.32 -13.42 30.01
CA PHE A 364 -8.79 -12.24 29.32
C PHE A 364 -9.44 -10.95 29.76
N PHE A 365 -10.69 -11.03 30.24
CA PHE A 365 -11.49 -9.85 30.56
C PHE A 365 -12.23 -10.06 31.88
N GLU A 366 -11.82 -9.37 32.92
CA GLU A 366 -12.66 -9.14 34.09
C GLU A 366 -13.76 -8.15 33.68
N THR A 367 -14.73 -8.62 32.91
CA THR A 367 -15.79 -7.77 32.38
C THR A 367 -16.98 -7.76 33.29
N TYR A 368 -17.61 -6.59 33.42
CA TYR A 368 -18.88 -6.43 34.15
C TYR A 368 -20.06 -7.04 33.38
N ASP A 369 -19.94 -7.16 32.06
CA ASP A 369 -20.91 -7.82 31.20
C ASP A 369 -20.20 -8.91 30.36
N THR A 370 -20.68 -10.14 30.47
CA THR A 370 -20.14 -11.31 29.80
C THR A 370 -20.77 -11.60 28.44
N SER A 371 -21.72 -10.76 27.98
CA SER A 371 -22.47 -11.01 26.75
C SER A 371 -21.64 -10.71 25.49
N SER A 372 -20.93 -9.62 25.45
CA SER A 372 -20.02 -9.26 24.37
C SER A 372 -19.08 -8.09 24.77
N VAL A 373 -17.93 -8.01 24.13
CA VAL A 373 -17.00 -6.88 24.26
C VAL A 373 -16.86 -6.24 22.88
N GLN A 374 -17.13 -4.95 22.80
CA GLN A 374 -16.90 -4.16 21.61
C GLN A 374 -16.10 -2.92 21.97
N ASP A 375 -14.97 -2.71 21.26
CA ASP A 375 -14.13 -1.54 21.42
C ASP A 375 -13.73 -0.97 20.08
N SER A 376 -13.58 0.35 20.00
CA SER A 376 -13.13 1.01 18.79
C SER A 376 -12.31 2.25 19.08
N THR A 377 -11.41 2.55 18.18
CA THR A 377 -10.55 3.74 18.24
C THR A 377 -10.50 4.37 16.88
N ASN A 378 -10.73 5.67 16.80
CA ASN A 378 -10.61 6.47 15.60
C ASN A 378 -9.44 7.45 15.77
N TYR A 379 -8.56 7.49 14.81
CA TYR A 379 -7.42 8.41 14.78
C TYR A 379 -7.41 9.16 13.46
N SER A 380 -7.34 10.46 13.49
CA SER A 380 -7.15 11.28 12.31
C SER A 380 -5.99 12.24 12.52
N THR A 381 -5.19 12.44 11.49
CA THR A 381 -4.05 13.35 11.52
C THR A 381 -3.93 14.12 10.23
N LEU A 382 -3.67 15.42 10.37
CA LEU A 382 -3.25 16.31 9.29
C LEU A 382 -1.81 16.74 9.59
N GLU A 383 -0.89 16.28 8.76
CA GLU A 383 0.54 16.63 8.83
C GLU A 383 0.87 17.61 7.73
N ASN A 384 1.44 18.75 8.10
CA ASN A 384 2.10 19.69 7.21
C ASN A 384 3.59 19.65 7.53
N LYS A 385 4.42 19.42 6.50
CA LYS A 385 5.86 19.39 6.64
C LYS A 385 6.50 20.33 5.62
N LEU A 386 7.21 21.35 6.10
CA LEU A 386 8.10 22.15 5.28
C LEU A 386 9.52 21.61 5.47
N TYR A 387 10.24 21.40 4.39
CA TYR A 387 11.62 20.91 4.48
C TYR A 387 12.57 21.65 3.53
N ALA A 388 13.82 21.74 3.97
CA ALA A 388 14.94 22.19 3.16
C ALA A 388 16.07 21.16 3.24
N ARG A 389 16.60 20.76 2.10
CA ARG A 389 17.70 19.80 1.97
C ARG A 389 18.86 20.47 1.25
N TYR A 390 20.02 20.38 1.84
CA TYR A 390 21.28 20.83 1.24
C TYR A 390 22.23 19.64 1.15
N GLU A 391 22.85 19.46 0.00
CA GLU A 391 23.80 18.38 -0.25
C GLU A 391 25.02 18.95 -0.96
N ASP A 392 26.19 18.69 -0.39
CA ASP A 392 27.48 18.95 -1.04
C ASP A 392 28.52 17.87 -0.68
N ARG A 393 29.66 17.91 -1.37
CA ARG A 393 30.75 16.96 -1.13
C ARG A 393 31.42 17.15 0.24
N LEU A 394 31.49 18.40 0.74
CA LEU A 394 32.22 18.73 1.96
C LEU A 394 31.39 18.42 3.21
N LEU A 395 30.15 18.85 3.26
CA LEU A 395 29.26 18.71 4.43
C LEU A 395 28.42 17.43 4.41
N GLY A 396 28.25 16.81 3.22
CA GLY A 396 27.30 15.74 3.04
C GLY A 396 25.89 16.27 2.84
N GLU A 397 24.90 15.53 3.25
CA GLU A 397 23.49 15.91 3.19
C GLU A 397 23.03 16.45 4.55
N LEU A 398 22.49 17.65 4.56
CA LEU A 398 21.84 18.29 5.69
C LEU A 398 20.38 18.57 5.34
N GLN A 399 19.45 18.10 6.18
CA GLN A 399 18.02 18.35 6.00
C GLN A 399 17.42 18.94 7.27
N LEU A 400 16.68 20.03 7.08
CA LEU A 400 15.84 20.65 8.11
C LEU A 400 14.39 20.38 7.78
N ASP A 401 13.65 19.80 8.74
CA ASP A 401 12.22 19.50 8.64
C ASP A 401 11.47 20.31 9.71
N LEU A 402 10.42 21.02 9.31
CA LEU A 402 9.49 21.71 10.20
C LEU A 402 8.12 21.07 10.03
N PHE A 403 7.55 20.59 11.12
CA PHE A 403 6.27 19.90 11.13
C PHE A 403 5.21 20.69 11.87
N HIS A 404 4.00 20.64 11.35
CA HIS A 404 2.80 21.05 12.05
C HIS A 404 1.78 19.90 11.95
N TYR A 405 1.44 19.32 13.09
CA TYR A 405 0.48 18.25 13.20
C TYR A 405 -0.81 18.76 13.84
N ASN A 406 -1.95 18.41 13.26
CA ASN A 406 -3.23 18.45 13.92
C ASN A 406 -3.75 17.02 13.98
N TRP A 407 -3.99 16.50 15.18
CA TRP A 407 -4.49 15.14 15.34
C TRP A 407 -5.66 15.07 16.30
N ASN A 408 -6.52 14.10 16.05
CA ASN A 408 -7.66 13.76 16.88
C ASN A 408 -7.64 12.25 17.15
N TYR A 409 -7.69 11.88 18.42
CA TYR A 409 -7.72 10.52 18.90
C TYR A 409 -9.03 10.34 19.67
N ALA A 410 -9.97 9.55 19.12
CA ALA A 410 -11.28 9.30 19.69
C ALA A 410 -11.41 7.82 20.06
N LEU A 411 -11.80 7.54 21.28
CA LEU A 411 -12.18 6.23 21.77
C LEU A 411 -13.65 5.99 21.43
N GLY A 412 -14.02 4.74 21.13
CA GLY A 412 -15.41 4.36 20.92
C GLY A 412 -16.23 4.54 22.20
N GLU A 413 -17.50 4.85 22.04
CA GLU A 413 -18.42 4.88 23.17
C GLU A 413 -18.71 3.43 23.60
N ASN A 414 -18.08 3.02 24.70
CA ASN A 414 -18.45 1.80 25.42
C ASN A 414 -19.36 2.16 26.58
N ASP A 415 -20.20 1.24 27.04
CA ASP A 415 -21.09 1.47 28.17
C ASP A 415 -20.37 1.92 29.44
N TYR A 416 -19.10 1.55 29.59
CA TYR A 416 -18.22 2.02 30.69
C TYR A 416 -17.87 3.50 30.64
N GLN A 417 -17.97 4.14 29.48
CA GLN A 417 -17.59 5.56 29.34
C GLN A 417 -18.73 6.51 29.66
N LYS A 418 -19.98 6.02 29.69
CA LYS A 418 -21.14 6.87 30.03
C LYS A 418 -21.07 7.45 31.44
N ASP A 419 -20.41 6.74 32.36
CA ASP A 419 -20.23 7.16 33.74
C ASP A 419 -18.80 7.65 34.06
N SER A 420 -17.89 7.68 33.08
CA SER A 420 -16.51 8.07 33.29
C SER A 420 -16.27 9.55 33.00
N VAL A 421 -15.42 10.18 33.83
CA VAL A 421 -14.97 11.57 33.66
C VAL A 421 -13.92 11.71 32.52
N LEU A 422 -13.55 10.60 31.90
CA LEU A 422 -12.53 10.59 30.84
C LEU A 422 -13.08 11.13 29.52
N PRO A 423 -12.34 12.00 28.83
CA PRO A 423 -12.78 12.51 27.53
C PRO A 423 -12.82 11.37 26.49
N THR A 424 -13.90 11.34 25.72
CA THR A 424 -14.06 10.38 24.60
C THR A 424 -13.16 10.71 23.41
N SER A 425 -12.60 11.91 23.37
CA SER A 425 -11.65 12.33 22.34
C SER A 425 -10.59 13.29 22.89
N ILE A 426 -9.39 13.15 22.34
CA ILE A 426 -8.25 14.03 22.62
C ILE A 426 -7.82 14.65 21.30
N GLN A 427 -7.75 15.97 21.26
CA GLN A 427 -7.32 16.73 20.09
C GLN A 427 -6.13 17.60 20.46
N ALA A 428 -5.14 17.67 19.59
CA ALA A 428 -4.03 18.57 19.75
C ALA A 428 -3.47 19.10 18.45
N SER A 429 -2.87 20.27 18.54
CA SER A 429 -2.02 20.88 17.52
C SER A 429 -0.59 20.91 18.05
N GLN A 430 0.37 20.42 17.26
CA GLN A 430 1.75 20.24 17.67
C GLN A 430 2.69 20.77 16.60
N LEU A 431 3.70 21.54 17.04
CA LEU A 431 4.81 21.95 16.17
C LEU A 431 6.04 21.15 16.58
N ALA A 432 6.79 20.70 15.58
CA ALA A 432 8.06 20.00 15.78
C ALA A 432 9.08 20.45 14.71
N ALA A 433 10.35 20.42 15.08
CA ALA A 433 11.47 20.66 14.19
C ALA A 433 12.43 19.47 14.28
N GLN A 434 13.02 19.08 13.16
CA GLN A 434 13.98 18.01 13.09
C GLN A 434 15.13 18.37 12.17
N VAL A 435 16.35 18.06 12.59
CA VAL A 435 17.55 18.19 11.78
C VAL A 435 18.10 16.80 11.52
N LYS A 436 18.40 16.52 10.26
CA LYS A 436 19.05 15.27 9.84
C LYS A 436 20.33 15.61 9.12
N TRP A 437 21.38 14.91 9.47
CA TRP A 437 22.67 15.00 8.80
C TRP A 437 23.15 13.62 8.40
N SER A 438 23.63 13.49 7.17
CA SER A 438 24.23 12.24 6.71
C SER A 438 25.48 12.52 5.85
N LYS A 439 26.51 11.71 6.04
CA LYS A 439 27.73 11.77 5.24
C LYS A 439 28.37 10.40 5.13
N ILE A 440 28.91 10.11 3.96
CA ILE A 440 29.75 8.93 3.76
C ILE A 440 31.20 9.31 4.05
N LEU A 441 31.79 8.71 5.08
CA LEU A 441 33.20 8.87 5.45
C LEU A 441 33.88 7.51 5.38
N PHE A 442 34.97 7.40 4.61
CA PHE A 442 35.74 6.17 4.47
C PHE A 442 34.90 4.93 4.10
N GLY A 443 33.89 5.12 3.25
CA GLY A 443 32.96 4.05 2.86
C GLY A 443 31.86 3.72 3.87
N THR A 444 31.83 4.37 5.04
CA THR A 444 30.83 4.19 6.08
C THR A 444 29.84 5.36 6.07
N ALA A 445 28.54 5.05 6.04
CA ALA A 445 27.49 6.08 6.15
C ALA A 445 27.30 6.47 7.63
N ILE A 446 27.57 7.73 7.97
CA ILE A 446 27.30 8.30 9.28
C ILE A 446 26.02 9.11 9.18
N LYS A 447 25.07 8.86 10.08
CA LYS A 447 23.79 9.56 10.14
C LYS A 447 23.58 10.10 11.55
N ALA A 448 23.14 11.33 11.66
CA ALA A 448 22.70 11.96 12.90
C ALA A 448 21.29 12.56 12.70
N LYS A 449 20.47 12.46 13.72
CA LYS A 449 19.10 12.97 13.77
C LYS A 449 18.88 13.61 15.14
N GLY A 450 18.39 14.82 15.16
CA GLY A 450 18.07 15.56 16.37
C GLY A 450 16.78 16.35 16.23
#